data_281a73be19842ab7a3d29600fda49c40
#
_entry.id   281a73be19842ab7a3d29600fda49c40
#
_cell.length_a   1.000
_cell.length_b   1.000
_cell.length_c   1.000
_cell.angle_alpha   90.00
_cell.angle_beta   90.00
_cell.angle_gamma   90.00
#
_symmetry.space_group_name_H-M   'P 1'
#
loop_
_entity.id
_entity.type
_entity.pdbx_description
1 polymer ?
#
loop_
_entity_poly.entity_id
_entity_poly.type
_entity_poly.pdbx_seq_one_letter_code
_entity_poly.pdbx_strand_id
1 'polypeptide(L)'
;TSKVTNMSAMFQGIQCEELDLKNFDTSKVTNMNSMFGNDTKLKKVDVSNFDTSKVTDMRYMFGNTKSLKELDVSSFNTSNVTDMSNMFYLCYKLYNLDLNGFDMSKVTKMTEMFKGASLVTIKVPAKLAEDKDAFLQEMKSGMRSGKWIDETADINYDNKASVELSEGHSYRFNPVKMYA
;
A
#
# COMPACT_ATOMS: atom_id res chain seq x y z
N THR A 1 -4.88 2.74 -24.37
CA THR A 1 -5.34 3.71 -23.36
C THR A 1 -4.61 5.06 -23.41
N SER A 2 -3.74 5.30 -24.38
CA SER A 2 -2.80 6.45 -24.49
C SER A 2 -3.42 7.87 -24.41
N LYS A 3 -4.74 8.01 -24.46
CA LYS A 3 -5.44 9.30 -24.29
C LYS A 3 -6.21 9.39 -22.95
N VAL A 4 -6.22 8.33 -22.14
CA VAL A 4 -6.98 8.28 -20.90
C VAL A 4 -6.23 9.03 -19.80
N THR A 5 -6.92 9.92 -19.12
CA THR A 5 -6.38 10.70 -17.99
C THR A 5 -6.99 10.30 -16.65
N ASN A 6 -8.13 9.62 -16.66
CA ASN A 6 -8.83 9.16 -15.47
C ASN A 6 -9.17 7.67 -15.61
N MET A 7 -8.60 6.85 -14.73
CA MET A 7 -8.86 5.41 -14.62
C MET A 7 -9.52 5.06 -13.28
N SER A 8 -10.17 6.05 -12.64
CA SER A 8 -10.88 5.77 -11.39
C SER A 8 -11.95 4.70 -11.58
N ALA A 9 -12.00 3.75 -10.66
CA ALA A 9 -12.96 2.64 -10.64
C ALA A 9 -12.98 1.75 -11.90
N MET A 10 -11.95 1.81 -12.79
CA MET A 10 -11.97 1.12 -14.08
C MET A 10 -12.19 -0.38 -13.97
N PHE A 11 -11.64 -1.02 -12.95
CA PHE A 11 -11.78 -2.45 -12.67
C PHE A 11 -12.46 -2.71 -11.32
N GLN A 12 -13.13 -1.72 -10.77
CA GLN A 12 -13.74 -1.85 -9.45
C GLN A 12 -14.80 -2.96 -9.44
N GLY A 13 -14.59 -3.94 -8.56
CA GLY A 13 -15.59 -4.98 -8.28
C GLY A 13 -15.81 -6.01 -9.39
N ILE A 14 -14.91 -6.13 -10.37
CA ILE A 14 -15.10 -7.06 -11.50
C ILE A 14 -15.02 -8.54 -11.13
N GLN A 15 -14.53 -8.86 -9.92
CA GLN A 15 -14.51 -10.20 -9.34
C GLN A 15 -13.74 -11.24 -10.16
N CYS A 16 -12.68 -10.83 -10.85
CA CYS A 16 -11.76 -11.74 -11.53
C CYS A 16 -10.58 -12.13 -10.64
N GLU A 17 -9.91 -13.23 -10.95
CA GLU A 17 -8.74 -13.69 -10.21
C GLU A 17 -7.44 -13.04 -10.69
N GLU A 18 -7.37 -12.73 -11.97
CA GLU A 18 -6.23 -12.11 -12.64
C GLU A 18 -6.68 -11.12 -13.71
N LEU A 19 -5.85 -10.12 -14.02
CA LEU A 19 -6.07 -9.11 -15.04
C LEU A 19 -4.84 -9.02 -15.95
N ASP A 20 -5.03 -9.07 -17.26
CA ASP A 20 -3.97 -8.75 -18.22
C ASP A 20 -3.99 -7.25 -18.57
N LEU A 21 -3.01 -6.54 -18.07
CA LEU A 21 -2.87 -5.08 -18.22
C LEU A 21 -1.67 -4.66 -19.07
N LYS A 22 -1.00 -5.62 -19.75
CA LYS A 22 0.25 -5.39 -20.50
C LYS A 22 0.16 -4.25 -21.51
N ASN A 23 -1.02 -4.05 -22.10
CA ASN A 23 -1.23 -3.06 -23.16
C ASN A 23 -1.82 -1.74 -22.65
N PHE A 24 -1.85 -1.55 -21.33
CA PHE A 24 -2.34 -0.30 -20.75
C PHE A 24 -1.24 0.75 -20.74
N ASP A 25 -1.47 1.84 -21.45
CA ASP A 25 -0.66 3.05 -21.36
C ASP A 25 -1.30 3.99 -20.34
N THR A 26 -0.63 4.21 -19.23
CA THR A 26 -1.09 5.05 -18.11
C THR A 26 -0.36 6.39 -18.03
N SER A 27 0.50 6.71 -19.01
CA SER A 27 1.40 7.88 -19.01
C SER A 27 0.71 9.25 -18.92
N LYS A 28 -0.61 9.30 -19.13
CA LYS A 28 -1.42 10.51 -18.98
C LYS A 28 -2.40 10.46 -17.83
N VAL A 29 -2.42 9.36 -17.07
CA VAL A 29 -3.39 9.18 -15.99
C VAL A 29 -3.01 10.03 -14.79
N THR A 30 -3.98 10.76 -14.28
CA THR A 30 -3.84 11.59 -13.08
C THR A 30 -4.65 11.06 -11.89
N ASN A 31 -5.63 10.19 -12.15
CA ASN A 31 -6.52 9.64 -11.15
C ASN A 31 -6.66 8.11 -11.32
N MET A 32 -6.25 7.37 -10.28
CA MET A 32 -6.38 5.91 -10.17
C MET A 32 -7.22 5.50 -8.95
N ASN A 33 -8.08 6.40 -8.45
CA ASN A 33 -8.94 6.12 -7.31
C ASN A 33 -9.76 4.84 -7.55
N SER A 34 -9.77 3.94 -6.57
CA SER A 34 -10.55 2.71 -6.58
C SER A 34 -10.33 1.79 -7.79
N MET A 35 -9.22 1.95 -8.55
CA MET A 35 -9.03 1.27 -9.84
C MET A 35 -9.26 -0.24 -9.75
N PHE A 36 -8.81 -0.90 -8.69
CA PHE A 36 -9.02 -2.32 -8.40
C PHE A 36 -9.88 -2.55 -7.15
N GLY A 37 -10.47 -1.48 -6.62
CA GLY A 37 -11.22 -1.55 -5.37
C GLY A 37 -12.37 -2.55 -5.41
N ASN A 38 -12.66 -3.19 -4.27
CA ASN A 38 -13.74 -4.18 -4.13
C ASN A 38 -13.61 -5.43 -5.03
N ASP A 39 -12.47 -5.67 -5.65
CA ASP A 39 -12.23 -6.92 -6.38
C ASP A 39 -11.78 -8.01 -5.41
N THR A 40 -12.75 -8.60 -4.71
CA THR A 40 -12.49 -9.52 -3.61
C THR A 40 -11.88 -10.86 -4.05
N LYS A 41 -11.90 -11.18 -5.34
CA LYS A 41 -11.33 -12.40 -5.90
C LYS A 41 -9.95 -12.22 -6.50
N LEU A 42 -9.51 -11.00 -6.74
CA LEU A 42 -8.21 -10.70 -7.33
C LEU A 42 -7.08 -11.29 -6.48
N LYS A 43 -6.32 -12.23 -7.04
CA LYS A 43 -5.22 -12.92 -6.37
C LYS A 43 -3.87 -12.32 -6.70
N LYS A 44 -3.74 -11.82 -7.93
CA LYS A 44 -2.52 -11.21 -8.47
C LYS A 44 -2.89 -10.17 -9.53
N VAL A 45 -2.13 -9.10 -9.59
CA VAL A 45 -2.19 -8.10 -10.65
C VAL A 45 -0.77 -7.63 -10.96
N ASP A 46 -0.42 -7.59 -12.23
CA ASP A 46 0.85 -7.03 -12.70
C ASP A 46 0.63 -5.58 -13.12
N VAL A 47 1.24 -4.67 -12.37
CA VAL A 47 1.21 -3.22 -12.59
C VAL A 47 2.58 -2.65 -12.92
N SER A 48 3.54 -3.50 -13.27
CA SER A 48 4.94 -3.11 -13.52
C SER A 48 5.11 -2.15 -14.71
N ASN A 49 4.18 -2.16 -15.65
CA ASN A 49 4.16 -1.25 -16.80
C ASN A 49 3.43 0.08 -16.54
N PHE A 50 2.92 0.31 -15.33
CA PHE A 50 2.20 1.54 -15.03
C PHE A 50 3.16 2.72 -14.85
N ASP A 51 2.99 3.75 -15.68
CA ASP A 51 3.55 5.07 -15.42
C ASP A 51 2.59 5.84 -14.51
N THR A 52 2.96 6.03 -13.25
CA THR A 52 2.17 6.75 -12.26
C THR A 52 2.70 8.16 -11.98
N SER A 53 3.67 8.64 -12.77
CA SER A 53 4.36 9.91 -12.53
C SER A 53 3.45 11.15 -12.49
N LYS A 54 2.25 11.08 -13.10
CA LYS A 54 1.26 12.15 -13.10
C LYS A 54 0.09 11.92 -12.16
N VAL A 55 0.05 10.77 -11.47
CA VAL A 55 -1.06 10.42 -10.60
C VAL A 55 -1.01 11.25 -9.32
N THR A 56 -2.14 11.84 -8.96
CA THR A 56 -2.31 12.63 -7.75
C THR A 56 -3.25 11.98 -6.74
N ASP A 57 -4.10 11.06 -7.18
CA ASP A 57 -5.11 10.38 -6.37
C ASP A 57 -5.01 8.87 -6.54
N MET A 58 -4.62 8.17 -5.45
CA MET A 58 -4.56 6.71 -5.36
C MET A 58 -5.49 6.15 -4.26
N ARG A 59 -6.50 6.93 -3.85
CA ARG A 59 -7.44 6.47 -2.81
C ARG A 59 -8.07 5.15 -3.18
N TYR A 60 -8.12 4.24 -2.19
CA TYR A 60 -8.80 2.95 -2.34
C TYR A 60 -8.35 2.11 -3.55
N MET A 61 -7.16 2.38 -4.13
CA MET A 61 -6.73 1.75 -5.38
C MET A 61 -6.77 0.23 -5.33
N PHE A 62 -6.35 -0.37 -4.20
CA PHE A 62 -6.43 -1.80 -3.91
C PHE A 62 -7.36 -2.10 -2.73
N GLY A 63 -8.18 -1.14 -2.32
CA GLY A 63 -9.05 -1.30 -1.15
C GLY A 63 -10.02 -2.46 -1.30
N ASN A 64 -10.11 -3.30 -0.26
CA ASN A 64 -11.00 -4.47 -0.20
C ASN A 64 -10.69 -5.56 -1.27
N THR A 65 -9.43 -5.66 -1.70
CA THR A 65 -8.94 -6.78 -2.52
C THR A 65 -8.53 -7.94 -1.61
N LYS A 66 -9.54 -8.61 -1.04
CA LYS A 66 -9.39 -9.59 0.06
C LYS A 66 -8.51 -10.79 -0.26
N SER A 67 -8.37 -11.14 -1.54
CA SER A 67 -7.63 -12.32 -1.99
C SER A 67 -6.23 -12.01 -2.50
N LEU A 68 -5.87 -10.73 -2.66
CA LEU A 68 -4.58 -10.29 -3.16
C LEU A 68 -3.46 -10.69 -2.17
N LYS A 69 -2.52 -11.52 -2.64
CA LYS A 69 -1.45 -12.08 -1.82
C LYS A 69 -0.11 -11.39 -2.06
N GLU A 70 0.13 -11.05 -3.31
CA GLU A 70 1.38 -10.48 -3.80
C GLU A 70 1.07 -9.23 -4.60
N LEU A 71 1.78 -8.16 -4.33
CA LEU A 71 1.65 -6.90 -5.03
C LEU A 71 3.02 -6.24 -5.10
N ASP A 72 3.53 -6.09 -6.33
CA ASP A 72 4.74 -5.33 -6.59
C ASP A 72 4.37 -3.94 -7.09
N VAL A 73 4.67 -2.93 -6.29
CA VAL A 73 4.47 -1.51 -6.58
C VAL A 73 5.79 -0.76 -6.72
N SER A 74 6.89 -1.47 -6.91
CA SER A 74 8.24 -0.88 -7.02
C SER A 74 8.40 0.06 -8.22
N SER A 75 7.59 -0.11 -9.27
CA SER A 75 7.56 0.78 -10.43
C SER A 75 6.80 2.09 -10.21
N PHE A 76 6.06 2.23 -9.09
CA PHE A 76 5.23 3.41 -8.87
C PHE A 76 6.06 4.64 -8.53
N ASN A 77 5.88 5.68 -9.33
CA ASN A 77 6.33 7.03 -8.97
C ASN A 77 5.20 7.76 -8.26
N THR A 78 5.33 7.94 -6.95
CA THR A 78 4.30 8.56 -6.11
C THR A 78 4.57 10.02 -5.76
N SER A 79 5.60 10.62 -6.34
CA SER A 79 6.07 11.98 -6.02
C SER A 79 5.05 13.11 -6.23
N ASN A 80 3.96 12.83 -6.94
CA ASN A 80 2.85 13.77 -7.14
C ASN A 80 1.56 13.36 -6.41
N VAL A 81 1.55 12.22 -5.72
CA VAL A 81 0.35 11.73 -5.03
C VAL A 81 0.11 12.56 -3.76
N THR A 82 -1.13 13.01 -3.60
CA THR A 82 -1.56 13.78 -2.43
C THR A 82 -2.54 13.02 -1.53
N ASP A 83 -3.22 12.02 -2.07
CA ASP A 83 -4.21 11.24 -1.34
C ASP A 83 -4.02 9.73 -1.56
N MET A 84 -3.69 9.01 -0.47
CA MET A 84 -3.55 7.55 -0.40
C MET A 84 -4.54 6.93 0.58
N SER A 85 -5.62 7.65 0.94
CA SER A 85 -6.61 7.15 1.90
C SER A 85 -7.17 5.80 1.46
N ASN A 86 -7.24 4.84 2.37
CA ASN A 86 -7.78 3.50 2.14
C ASN A 86 -7.05 2.67 1.05
N MET A 87 -5.83 3.05 0.62
CA MET A 87 -5.19 2.42 -0.54
C MET A 87 -5.08 0.90 -0.42
N PHE A 88 -4.81 0.37 0.78
CA PHE A 88 -4.71 -1.07 1.08
C PHE A 88 -5.74 -1.51 2.15
N TYR A 89 -6.85 -0.79 2.26
CA TYR A 89 -7.92 -1.09 3.20
C TYR A 89 -8.47 -2.50 3.01
N LEU A 90 -8.59 -3.30 4.10
CA LEU A 90 -9.12 -4.67 4.09
C LEU A 90 -8.41 -5.65 3.12
N CYS A 91 -7.11 -5.46 2.85
CA CYS A 91 -6.28 -6.39 2.08
C CYS A 91 -5.87 -7.59 2.96
N TYR A 92 -6.80 -8.48 3.30
CA TYR A 92 -6.63 -9.53 4.32
C TYR A 92 -5.54 -10.56 4.02
N LYS A 93 -5.12 -10.73 2.76
CA LYS A 93 -4.10 -11.71 2.37
C LYS A 93 -2.79 -11.08 1.91
N LEU A 94 -2.69 -9.77 1.92
CA LEU A 94 -1.45 -9.06 1.63
C LEU A 94 -0.60 -9.04 2.91
N TYR A 95 0.36 -9.98 3.01
CA TYR A 95 1.17 -10.14 4.22
C TYR A 95 2.47 -9.33 4.16
N ASN A 96 2.97 -9.07 2.96
CA ASN A 96 4.24 -8.37 2.76
C ASN A 96 4.02 -7.21 1.79
N LEU A 97 4.54 -6.04 2.13
CA LEU A 97 4.42 -4.86 1.30
C LEU A 97 5.72 -4.06 1.31
N ASP A 98 6.31 -3.87 0.14
CA ASP A 98 7.49 -3.01 -0.03
C ASP A 98 7.06 -1.67 -0.62
N LEU A 99 7.18 -0.61 0.18
CA LEU A 99 6.91 0.77 -0.22
C LEU A 99 8.19 1.60 -0.35
N ASN A 100 9.37 0.97 -0.35
CA ASN A 100 10.64 1.70 -0.39
C ASN A 100 10.77 2.64 -1.59
N GLY A 101 10.13 2.32 -2.72
CA GLY A 101 10.09 3.19 -3.90
C GLY A 101 9.16 4.41 -3.77
N PHE A 102 8.34 4.49 -2.71
CA PHE A 102 7.38 5.57 -2.56
C PHE A 102 8.02 6.86 -2.08
N ASP A 103 7.67 7.95 -2.74
CA ASP A 103 7.87 9.32 -2.25
C ASP A 103 6.53 9.83 -1.74
N MET A 104 6.39 9.93 -0.43
CA MET A 104 5.17 10.40 0.24
C MET A 104 5.26 11.87 0.68
N SER A 105 6.27 12.60 0.26
CA SER A 105 6.51 13.99 0.70
C SER A 105 5.36 14.96 0.40
N LYS A 106 4.51 14.65 -0.59
CA LYS A 106 3.32 15.45 -0.92
C LYS A 106 2.01 14.83 -0.40
N VAL A 107 2.07 13.68 0.25
CA VAL A 107 0.85 13.03 0.76
C VAL A 107 0.33 13.78 1.97
N THR A 108 -0.88 14.29 1.86
CA THR A 108 -1.60 15.02 2.92
C THR A 108 -2.78 14.24 3.47
N LYS A 109 -3.18 13.18 2.78
CA LYS A 109 -4.30 12.31 3.20
C LYS A 109 -3.91 10.85 3.05
N MET A 110 -4.01 10.10 4.16
CA MET A 110 -3.71 8.66 4.21
C MET A 110 -4.63 7.90 5.17
N THR A 111 -5.79 8.46 5.50
CA THR A 111 -6.74 7.89 6.46
C THR A 111 -7.08 6.45 6.11
N GLU A 112 -6.98 5.56 7.11
CA GLU A 112 -7.29 4.14 6.99
C GLU A 112 -6.49 3.41 5.88
N MET A 113 -5.30 3.92 5.51
CA MET A 113 -4.50 3.39 4.40
C MET A 113 -4.29 1.89 4.49
N PHE A 114 -4.06 1.35 5.68
CA PHE A 114 -3.81 -0.07 5.92
C PHE A 114 -4.85 -0.75 6.82
N LYS A 115 -5.92 -0.05 7.21
CA LYS A 115 -6.88 -0.58 8.19
C LYS A 115 -7.47 -1.92 7.73
N GLY A 116 -7.34 -2.92 8.59
CA GLY A 116 -7.80 -4.28 8.32
C GLY A 116 -6.97 -5.04 7.29
N ALA A 117 -5.84 -4.52 6.83
CA ALA A 117 -4.84 -5.33 6.15
C ALA A 117 -4.25 -6.36 7.15
N SER A 118 -3.57 -7.38 6.65
CA SER A 118 -2.96 -8.40 7.53
C SER A 118 -1.45 -8.42 7.39
N LEU A 119 -0.84 -7.25 7.27
CA LEU A 119 0.59 -7.11 7.05
C LEU A 119 1.40 -7.78 8.16
N VAL A 120 2.42 -8.52 7.75
CA VAL A 120 3.44 -9.15 8.60
C VAL A 120 4.76 -8.38 8.45
N THR A 121 5.09 -8.00 7.21
CA THR A 121 6.26 -7.16 6.94
C THR A 121 5.85 -5.94 6.13
N ILE A 122 6.48 -4.82 6.43
CA ILE A 122 6.39 -3.61 5.63
C ILE A 122 7.76 -2.98 5.51
N LYS A 123 8.14 -2.59 4.29
CA LYS A 123 9.27 -1.72 4.08
C LYS A 123 8.79 -0.31 3.90
N VAL A 124 9.30 0.56 4.73
CA VAL A 124 8.85 1.96 4.84
C VAL A 124 9.29 2.75 3.60
N PRO A 125 8.49 3.71 3.14
CA PRO A 125 8.83 4.60 2.03
C PRO A 125 10.21 5.23 2.16
N ALA A 126 10.90 5.42 1.03
CA ALA A 126 12.18 6.14 0.98
C ALA A 126 12.05 7.61 1.40
N LYS A 127 10.85 8.19 1.21
CA LYS A 127 10.50 9.52 1.72
C LYS A 127 9.13 9.45 2.38
N LEU A 128 9.10 9.70 3.67
CA LEU A 128 7.86 9.71 4.46
C LEU A 128 7.07 11.00 4.25
N ALA A 129 5.77 10.93 4.52
CA ALA A 129 4.92 12.09 4.64
C ALA A 129 5.44 13.03 5.74
N GLU A 130 5.08 14.31 5.66
CA GLU A 130 5.44 15.28 6.71
C GLU A 130 4.96 14.84 8.09
N ASP A 131 3.73 14.31 8.16
CA ASP A 131 3.18 13.71 9.39
C ASP A 131 3.57 12.22 9.50
N LYS A 132 4.77 11.98 10.05
CA LYS A 132 5.28 10.61 10.29
C LYS A 132 4.45 9.86 11.33
N ASP A 133 3.87 10.56 12.30
CA ASP A 133 3.04 9.94 13.33
C ASP A 133 1.72 9.43 12.74
N ALA A 134 1.11 10.17 11.81
CA ALA A 134 -0.07 9.69 11.09
C ALA A 134 0.24 8.43 10.29
N PHE A 135 1.37 8.38 9.57
CA PHE A 135 1.79 7.18 8.85
C PHE A 135 1.99 5.99 9.80
N LEU A 136 2.63 6.20 10.96
CA LEU A 136 2.83 5.18 11.97
C LEU A 136 1.49 4.64 12.53
N GLN A 137 0.50 5.51 12.75
CA GLN A 137 -0.82 5.10 13.21
C GLN A 137 -1.53 4.24 12.15
N GLU A 138 -1.42 4.63 10.89
CA GLU A 138 -1.97 3.86 9.77
C GLU A 138 -1.30 2.48 9.65
N MET A 139 0.02 2.39 9.76
CA MET A 139 0.73 1.11 9.80
C MET A 139 0.20 0.21 10.92
N LYS A 140 0.07 0.74 12.15
CA LYS A 140 -0.43 -0.01 13.31
C LYS A 140 -1.84 -0.55 13.10
N SER A 141 -2.68 0.17 12.36
CA SER A 141 -4.05 -0.24 12.04
C SER A 141 -4.14 -1.43 11.11
N GLY A 142 -3.14 -1.63 10.27
CA GLY A 142 -3.08 -2.67 9.24
C GLY A 142 -2.31 -3.91 9.65
N MET A 143 -1.61 -3.89 10.78
CA MET A 143 -0.77 -4.99 11.20
C MET A 143 -1.41 -5.80 12.33
N ARG A 144 -1.05 -7.09 12.39
CA ARG A 144 -1.52 -7.99 13.45
C ARG A 144 -0.89 -7.61 14.80
N SER A 145 -1.54 -7.97 15.91
CA SER A 145 -1.02 -7.70 17.26
C SER A 145 0.27 -8.48 17.56
N GLY A 146 1.31 -7.83 18.11
CA GLY A 146 2.61 -8.44 18.45
C GLY A 146 3.71 -7.41 18.67
N LYS A 147 4.96 -7.81 18.50
CA LYS A 147 6.13 -6.96 18.64
C LYS A 147 6.66 -6.50 17.30
N TRP A 148 7.06 -5.27 17.22
CA TRP A 148 7.72 -4.70 16.05
C TRP A 148 9.22 -4.99 16.08
N ILE A 149 9.77 -5.34 14.96
CA ILE A 149 11.20 -5.51 14.75
C ILE A 149 11.57 -4.65 13.55
N ASP A 150 12.49 -3.72 13.75
CA ASP A 150 13.18 -3.07 12.66
C ASP A 150 14.27 -4.02 12.18
N GLU A 151 14.05 -4.71 11.07
CA GLU A 151 14.99 -5.68 10.51
C GLU A 151 16.24 -5.02 9.93
N THR A 152 16.15 -3.75 9.57
CA THR A 152 17.28 -3.00 9.00
C THR A 152 18.27 -2.58 10.09
N ALA A 153 17.77 -2.15 11.24
CA ALA A 153 18.57 -1.68 12.37
C ALA A 153 18.77 -2.75 13.45
N ASP A 154 18.17 -3.95 13.31
CA ASP A 154 18.15 -5.05 14.31
C ASP A 154 17.61 -4.59 15.68
N ILE A 155 16.59 -3.73 15.67
CA ILE A 155 15.98 -3.19 16.88
C ILE A 155 14.65 -3.87 17.14
N ASN A 156 14.48 -4.43 18.36
CA ASN A 156 13.21 -4.93 18.86
C ASN A 156 12.46 -3.83 19.60
N TYR A 157 11.25 -3.52 19.15
CA TYR A 157 10.33 -2.62 19.84
C TYR A 157 9.31 -3.46 20.63
N ASP A 158 9.37 -3.40 21.95
CA ASP A 158 8.31 -3.97 22.77
C ASP A 158 7.02 -3.15 22.58
N ASN A 159 5.91 -3.83 22.60
CA ASN A 159 4.50 -3.43 22.30
C ASN A 159 4.06 -1.98 22.59
N LYS A 160 4.92 -1.08 22.97
CA LYS A 160 4.52 0.25 23.46
C LYS A 160 5.34 1.37 22.86
N ALA A 161 4.63 2.18 22.19
CA ALA A 161 4.72 3.63 22.15
C ALA A 161 5.79 4.31 21.31
N SER A 162 6.97 3.82 21.09
CA SER A 162 7.99 4.63 20.41
C SER A 162 8.75 3.88 19.32
N VAL A 163 8.03 3.37 18.33
CA VAL A 163 8.70 2.97 17.09
C VAL A 163 9.08 4.26 16.37
N GLU A 164 10.36 4.57 16.32
CA GLU A 164 10.86 5.63 15.46
C GLU A 164 10.98 5.06 14.05
N LEU A 165 10.15 5.55 13.14
CA LEU A 165 10.21 5.15 11.75
C LEU A 165 11.41 5.82 11.06
N SER A 166 12.21 4.99 10.41
CA SER A 166 13.30 5.45 9.55
C SER A 166 12.98 5.16 8.09
N GLU A 167 13.24 6.14 7.24
CA GLU A 167 12.99 6.04 5.79
C GLU A 167 13.75 4.86 5.18
N GLY A 168 13.08 4.08 4.35
CA GLY A 168 13.65 2.90 3.69
C GLY A 168 13.90 1.69 4.58
N HIS A 169 13.62 1.74 5.90
CA HIS A 169 13.77 0.60 6.78
C HIS A 169 12.66 -0.44 6.59
N SER A 170 12.99 -1.68 6.90
CA SER A 170 12.04 -2.81 6.89
C SER A 170 11.59 -3.13 8.30
N TYR A 171 10.28 -3.23 8.49
CA TYR A 171 9.66 -3.56 9.77
C TYR A 171 8.91 -4.87 9.65
N ARG A 172 9.18 -5.78 10.56
CA ARG A 172 8.47 -7.04 10.69
C ARG A 172 7.68 -7.09 11.99
N PHE A 173 6.53 -7.68 11.89
CA PHE A 173 5.67 -7.93 13.02
C PHE A 173 5.82 -9.38 13.49
N ASN A 174 6.28 -9.59 14.73
CA ASN A 174 6.40 -10.91 15.32
C ASN A 174 5.13 -11.20 16.13
N PRO A 175 4.21 -12.05 15.64
CA PRO A 175 3.01 -12.35 16.38
C PRO A 175 3.39 -13.01 17.72
N VAL A 176 2.81 -12.51 18.80
CA VAL A 176 2.89 -13.23 20.09
C VAL A 176 2.32 -14.62 19.83
N LYS A 177 3.12 -15.67 20.09
CA LYS A 177 2.60 -17.04 20.10
C LYS A 177 1.46 -17.07 21.13
N MET A 178 0.23 -17.13 20.69
CA MET A 178 -0.86 -17.52 21.54
C MET A 178 -0.64 -19.01 21.81
N TYR A 179 -0.17 -19.34 22.99
CA TYR A 179 -0.20 -20.71 23.46
C TYR A 179 -1.69 -21.06 23.62
N ALA A 180 -2.14 -22.04 22.84
CA ALA A 180 -3.44 -22.66 23.00
C ALA A 180 -3.46 -23.48 24.29
#